data_4117cc4ac1ddfb79f1a9643e99bf959d
#
_entry.id   4117cc4ac1ddfb79f1a9643e99bf959d
#
_cell.length_a   1.000
_cell.length_b   1.000
_cell.length_c   1.000
_cell.angle_alpha   90.00
_cell.angle_beta   90.00
_cell.angle_gamma   90.00
#
_symmetry.space_group_name_H-M   'P 1'
#
loop_
_entity.id
_entity.type
_entity.pdbx_description
1 polymer ?
#
loop_
_entity_poly.entity_id
_entity_poly.type
_entity_poly.pdbx_seq_one_letter_code
_entity_poly.pdbx_strand_id
1 'polypeptide(L)'
;MKIVTVYCITLLLTTLSFVAPAQHPTVSKNEARAYQKGTRNFDGTPGSNYWQNSSDYFIQVSVDVKNKVLSGRERIVYSNNSPDSLKTIVIRLYQDVFKKGVNRNSIVPVNPADIHDGVRIGSLKVNNEIMDLSEGSQQIMRDGTLLYVFLSKKIAPKSKTELQIEWSFDFPQHTLIRMGTMDSTSMFVGQWYPQIAVYDDVNRWDTRSYNGLAEFYSDFCNFEVEITVPDQFMVWATGESQNLKDMLQPQIYSRYTKACTSDEIHHVITEEDILNKKITTQNHTWKYKATNVSDFAFGVSDHYLWDVTSVIVDKSSGRRTVVGTAYNKSAVNFEKVISISRETIRSLSEEMPGIPYPFPYLTVYAGDFGMEYPMITNVGPDAEFGMTVYANSHEIAHAYFPFLVGTNETGVGWLDEGLTVYIPENSQHNIAPELNIGAYNTSAFSQYAGIQDEVALITPTQCLDAKVYFYLNYAKAEQALRMLEMELGHDLFKTCLLTFIERWKYKHPTALDFFHTFDDVSDRYLDWYWMAWYYQVGGIPDLAIQNVLHKNDSYTVIVENKGNLPLPVAVNFYNGDRLLKTLSSPASNWAEGTREIELHFNATETVTKITLGSETIPDGHPEDNEYLID
;
A
#
# COMPACT_ATOMS: atom_id res chain seq x y z
N MET A 1 -64.81 -61.23 -9.86
CA MET A 1 -63.46 -61.36 -9.33
C MET A 1 -62.55 -60.52 -10.22
N LYS A 2 -62.29 -59.29 -9.85
CA LYS A 2 -61.41 -58.38 -10.61
C LYS A 2 -60.05 -58.42 -9.95
N ILE A 3 -59.00 -58.80 -10.70
CA ILE A 3 -57.62 -58.83 -10.26
C ILE A 3 -57.09 -57.42 -10.51
N VAL A 4 -56.65 -56.72 -9.45
CA VAL A 4 -55.96 -55.43 -9.52
C VAL A 4 -54.47 -55.72 -9.50
N THR A 5 -53.80 -55.46 -10.61
CA THR A 5 -52.37 -55.59 -10.71
C THR A 5 -51.76 -54.26 -10.25
N VAL A 6 -50.96 -54.28 -9.13
CA VAL A 6 -50.23 -53.15 -8.61
C VAL A 6 -48.85 -53.11 -9.29
N TYR A 7 -48.57 -52.08 -10.07
CA TYR A 7 -47.23 -51.80 -10.60
C TYR A 7 -46.44 -51.00 -9.54
N CYS A 8 -45.42 -51.61 -8.97
CA CYS A 8 -44.38 -50.89 -8.21
C CYS A 8 -43.44 -50.21 -9.21
N ILE A 9 -43.54 -48.90 -9.31
CA ILE A 9 -42.54 -48.08 -10.01
C ILE A 9 -41.41 -47.78 -9.02
N THR A 10 -40.27 -48.44 -9.20
CA THR A 10 -39.03 -48.11 -8.46
C THR A 10 -38.41 -46.90 -9.12
N LEU A 11 -38.50 -45.73 -8.47
CA LEU A 11 -37.85 -44.48 -8.91
C LEU A 11 -36.36 -44.61 -8.56
N LEU A 12 -35.53 -44.83 -9.58
CA LEU A 12 -34.07 -44.73 -9.44
C LEU A 12 -33.70 -43.22 -9.42
N LEU A 13 -33.48 -42.69 -8.23
CA LEU A 13 -32.86 -41.36 -8.07
C LEU A 13 -31.38 -41.50 -8.43
N THR A 14 -31.02 -41.19 -9.67
CA THR A 14 -29.63 -40.88 -10.02
C THR A 14 -29.32 -39.51 -9.49
N THR A 15 -28.56 -39.41 -8.44
CA THR A 15 -27.91 -38.17 -8.00
C THR A 15 -26.90 -37.81 -9.07
N LEU A 16 -27.28 -36.94 -10.00
CA LEU A 16 -26.35 -36.23 -10.83
C LEU A 16 -25.60 -35.25 -9.90
N SER A 17 -24.39 -35.61 -9.51
CA SER A 17 -23.44 -34.67 -8.94
C SER A 17 -23.15 -33.65 -10.04
N PHE A 18 -23.77 -32.48 -9.95
CA PHE A 18 -23.32 -31.34 -10.72
C PHE A 18 -21.94 -30.97 -10.16
N VAL A 19 -20.88 -31.38 -10.84
CA VAL A 19 -19.58 -30.77 -10.67
C VAL A 19 -19.75 -29.33 -11.19
N ALA A 20 -19.81 -28.36 -10.28
CA ALA A 20 -19.78 -26.98 -10.67
C ALA A 20 -18.50 -26.76 -11.52
N PRO A 21 -18.59 -26.07 -12.66
CA PRO A 21 -17.39 -25.76 -13.44
C PRO A 21 -16.41 -25.02 -12.53
N ALA A 22 -15.13 -25.37 -12.63
CA ALA A 22 -14.08 -24.68 -11.90
C ALA A 22 -14.24 -23.16 -12.14
N GLN A 23 -14.36 -22.39 -11.05
CA GLN A 23 -14.47 -20.95 -11.16
C GLN A 23 -13.06 -20.38 -11.32
N HIS A 24 -12.86 -19.59 -12.37
CA HIS A 24 -11.61 -18.88 -12.62
C HIS A 24 -11.76 -17.41 -12.25
N PRO A 25 -10.68 -16.72 -11.87
CA PRO A 25 -10.66 -15.27 -11.75
C PRO A 25 -11.26 -14.58 -12.97
N THR A 26 -12.14 -13.62 -12.74
CA THR A 26 -12.86 -12.96 -13.84
C THR A 26 -11.94 -12.00 -14.56
N VAL A 27 -11.67 -12.24 -15.82
CA VAL A 27 -10.97 -11.32 -16.71
C VAL A 27 -11.94 -10.25 -17.20
N SER A 28 -11.72 -8.99 -16.81
CA SER A 28 -12.56 -7.87 -17.27
C SER A 28 -12.39 -7.62 -18.79
N LYS A 29 -13.37 -6.92 -19.40
CA LYS A 29 -13.24 -6.54 -20.82
C LYS A 29 -11.98 -5.71 -21.10
N ASN A 30 -11.53 -4.93 -20.14
CA ASN A 30 -10.35 -4.09 -20.27
C ASN A 30 -9.07 -4.93 -20.25
N GLU A 31 -8.96 -5.87 -19.33
CA GLU A 31 -7.84 -6.82 -19.24
C GLU A 31 -7.80 -7.75 -20.44
N ALA A 32 -8.95 -8.30 -20.87
CA ALA A 32 -9.04 -9.11 -22.08
C ALA A 32 -8.49 -8.37 -23.32
N ARG A 33 -8.75 -7.06 -23.40
CA ARG A 33 -8.21 -6.20 -24.47
C ARG A 33 -6.69 -6.05 -24.35
N ALA A 34 -6.13 -5.93 -23.14
CA ALA A 34 -4.69 -5.84 -22.91
C ALA A 34 -3.98 -7.14 -23.33
N TYR A 35 -4.51 -8.30 -22.95
CA TYR A 35 -4.01 -9.61 -23.44
C TYR A 35 -4.06 -9.72 -24.97
N GLN A 36 -5.19 -9.35 -25.61
CA GLN A 36 -5.33 -9.37 -27.07
C GLN A 36 -4.32 -8.45 -27.77
N LYS A 37 -3.95 -7.33 -27.17
CA LYS A 37 -2.95 -6.40 -27.70
C LYS A 37 -1.51 -6.83 -27.40
N GLY A 38 -1.31 -7.87 -26.60
CA GLY A 38 -0.01 -8.36 -26.18
C GLY A 38 0.74 -7.38 -25.27
N THR A 39 0.00 -6.55 -24.50
CA THR A 39 0.60 -5.72 -23.47
C THR A 39 0.76 -6.46 -22.15
N ARG A 40 0.03 -7.57 -21.97
CA ARG A 40 0.11 -8.47 -20.80
C ARG A 40 0.04 -9.93 -21.25
N ASN A 41 0.62 -10.82 -20.45
CA ASN A 41 0.65 -12.27 -20.70
C ASN A 41 -0.03 -13.04 -19.55
N PHE A 42 -0.53 -14.24 -19.85
CA PHE A 42 -1.19 -15.12 -18.85
C PHE A 42 -0.22 -15.80 -17.87
N ASP A 43 1.07 -15.61 -18.03
CA ASP A 43 2.08 -16.01 -17.05
C ASP A 43 2.40 -14.89 -16.04
N GLY A 44 1.67 -13.77 -16.08
CA GLY A 44 1.88 -12.61 -15.24
C GLY A 44 3.05 -11.71 -15.64
N THR A 45 3.68 -11.95 -16.80
CA THR A 45 4.73 -11.06 -17.32
C THR A 45 4.15 -9.87 -18.08
N PRO A 46 4.81 -8.70 -18.08
CA PRO A 46 4.50 -7.65 -19.05
C PRO A 46 4.70 -8.20 -20.47
N GLY A 47 3.72 -7.97 -21.34
CA GLY A 47 3.78 -8.40 -22.73
C GLY A 47 4.80 -7.60 -23.55
N SER A 48 5.21 -8.13 -24.71
CA SER A 48 6.18 -7.47 -25.59
C SER A 48 5.74 -6.10 -26.11
N ASN A 49 4.44 -5.84 -26.09
CA ASN A 49 3.85 -4.56 -26.49
C ASN A 49 3.51 -3.65 -25.30
N TYR A 50 3.96 -3.99 -24.08
CA TYR A 50 3.76 -3.14 -22.89
C TYR A 50 4.38 -1.76 -23.09
N TRP A 51 3.70 -0.76 -22.63
CA TRP A 51 4.14 0.63 -22.65
C TRP A 51 3.67 1.35 -21.38
N GLN A 52 4.36 2.43 -21.05
CA GLN A 52 4.03 3.29 -19.93
C GLN A 52 4.40 4.72 -20.31
N ASN A 53 3.51 5.67 -19.95
CA ASN A 53 3.77 7.08 -20.12
C ASN A 53 4.69 7.59 -18.99
N SER A 54 5.19 8.79 -19.14
CA SER A 54 6.00 9.46 -18.11
C SER A 54 5.97 10.96 -18.28
N SER A 55 6.32 11.68 -17.22
CA SER A 55 6.45 13.13 -17.24
C SER A 55 7.77 13.58 -16.63
N ASP A 56 8.34 14.66 -17.18
CA ASP A 56 9.39 15.42 -16.53
C ASP A 56 8.77 16.71 -15.97
N TYR A 57 8.76 16.84 -14.64
CA TYR A 57 8.22 17.99 -13.90
C TYR A 57 9.32 18.95 -13.50
N PHE A 58 9.15 20.24 -13.83
CA PHE A 58 10.00 21.35 -13.39
C PHE A 58 9.12 22.32 -12.62
N ILE A 59 9.20 22.29 -11.28
CA ILE A 59 8.26 22.98 -10.40
C ILE A 59 9.00 24.06 -9.59
N GLN A 60 8.44 25.24 -9.53
CA GLN A 60 8.85 26.29 -8.61
C GLN A 60 7.66 26.62 -7.71
N VAL A 61 7.85 26.47 -6.41
CA VAL A 61 6.79 26.65 -5.41
C VAL A 61 7.24 27.56 -4.28
N SER A 62 6.33 28.38 -3.79
CA SER A 62 6.51 29.24 -2.62
C SER A 62 5.49 28.90 -1.55
N VAL A 63 5.96 28.76 -0.32
CA VAL A 63 5.14 28.50 0.87
C VAL A 63 5.00 29.80 1.66
N ASP A 64 3.83 30.41 1.63
CA ASP A 64 3.49 31.51 2.52
C ASP A 64 3.01 30.94 3.86
N VAL A 65 3.95 30.69 4.76
CA VAL A 65 3.67 30.11 6.08
C VAL A 65 2.72 30.96 6.91
N LYS A 66 2.78 32.29 6.75
CA LYS A 66 1.94 33.23 7.52
C LYS A 66 0.49 33.20 7.07
N ASN A 67 0.26 33.27 5.76
CA ASN A 67 -1.08 33.32 5.19
C ASN A 67 -1.63 31.93 4.85
N LYS A 68 -0.83 30.87 5.03
CA LYS A 68 -1.18 29.48 4.72
C LYS A 68 -1.60 29.33 3.26
N VAL A 69 -0.78 29.82 2.34
CA VAL A 69 -1.00 29.72 0.89
C VAL A 69 0.18 29.03 0.25
N LEU A 70 -0.10 28.06 -0.59
CA LEU A 70 0.86 27.46 -1.50
C LEU A 70 0.62 28.01 -2.91
N SER A 71 1.67 28.50 -3.56
CA SER A 71 1.58 28.98 -4.94
C SER A 71 2.77 28.51 -5.75
N GLY A 72 2.53 28.08 -6.97
CA GLY A 72 3.56 27.51 -7.81
C GLY A 72 3.33 27.76 -9.29
N ARG A 73 4.37 27.48 -10.04
CA ARG A 73 4.35 27.33 -11.49
C ARG A 73 5.13 26.09 -11.86
N GLU A 74 4.65 25.39 -12.86
CA GLU A 74 5.30 24.19 -13.36
C GLU A 74 5.32 24.14 -14.87
N ARG A 75 6.35 23.50 -15.38
CA ARG A 75 6.49 23.07 -16.75
C ARG A 75 6.58 21.55 -16.75
N ILE A 76 5.67 20.90 -17.47
CA ILE A 76 5.58 19.46 -17.57
C ILE A 76 5.90 19.07 -19.01
N VAL A 77 6.83 18.12 -19.19
CA VAL A 77 7.09 17.50 -20.49
C VAL A 77 6.52 16.09 -20.44
N TYR A 78 5.29 15.93 -20.95
CA TYR A 78 4.58 14.66 -21.00
C TYR A 78 4.98 13.83 -22.22
N SER A 79 5.37 12.59 -22.00
CA SER A 79 5.76 11.61 -23.01
C SER A 79 4.60 10.61 -23.22
N ASN A 80 3.89 10.73 -24.35
CA ASN A 80 2.92 9.72 -24.77
C ASN A 80 3.63 8.55 -25.42
N ASN A 81 3.98 7.53 -24.64
CA ASN A 81 4.60 6.29 -25.13
C ASN A 81 3.57 5.27 -25.64
N SER A 82 2.27 5.55 -25.49
CA SER A 82 1.20 4.69 -25.96
C SER A 82 1.12 4.61 -27.49
N PRO A 83 0.45 3.60 -28.05
CA PRO A 83 0.12 3.53 -29.47
C PRO A 83 -1.06 4.45 -29.84
N ASP A 84 -1.69 5.12 -28.87
CA ASP A 84 -2.90 5.90 -29.07
C ASP A 84 -2.58 7.39 -29.33
N SER A 85 -3.44 8.05 -30.14
CA SER A 85 -3.45 9.51 -30.27
C SER A 85 -4.37 10.13 -29.23
N LEU A 86 -3.82 10.95 -28.33
CA LEU A 86 -4.54 11.53 -27.22
C LEU A 86 -5.12 12.91 -27.60
N LYS A 87 -6.44 13.09 -27.45
CA LYS A 87 -7.14 14.36 -27.68
C LYS A 87 -7.49 15.10 -26.40
N THR A 88 -7.26 14.47 -25.26
CA THR A 88 -7.53 15.00 -23.93
C THR A 88 -6.34 14.69 -23.04
N ILE A 89 -5.99 15.59 -22.14
CA ILE A 89 -5.11 15.34 -21.00
C ILE A 89 -6.01 15.42 -19.77
N VAL A 90 -5.82 14.51 -18.83
CA VAL A 90 -6.48 14.53 -17.52
C VAL A 90 -5.45 14.93 -16.49
N ILE A 91 -5.76 15.95 -15.70
CA ILE A 91 -4.90 16.47 -14.63
C ILE A 91 -5.62 16.29 -13.30
N ARG A 92 -4.91 15.80 -12.31
CA ARG A 92 -5.39 15.66 -10.94
C ARG A 92 -5.12 16.95 -10.17
N LEU A 93 -6.16 17.44 -9.53
CA LEU A 93 -6.13 18.58 -8.61
C LEU A 93 -6.59 18.06 -7.24
N TYR A 94 -5.74 17.27 -6.60
CA TYR A 94 -6.10 16.56 -5.37
C TYR A 94 -6.65 17.49 -4.29
N GLN A 95 -6.14 18.72 -4.20
CA GLN A 95 -6.59 19.72 -3.24
C GLN A 95 -8.00 20.28 -3.51
N ASP A 96 -8.59 19.96 -4.66
CA ASP A 96 -10.02 20.17 -4.88
C ASP A 96 -10.90 19.29 -3.96
N VAL A 97 -10.31 18.33 -3.20
CA VAL A 97 -11.02 17.62 -2.13
C VAL A 97 -11.57 18.60 -1.08
N PHE A 98 -10.95 19.77 -0.88
CA PHE A 98 -11.44 20.83 0.00
C PHE A 98 -12.45 21.76 -0.68
N LYS A 99 -12.71 21.61 -1.98
CA LYS A 99 -13.61 22.46 -2.71
C LYS A 99 -15.06 22.25 -2.29
N LYS A 100 -15.82 23.35 -2.22
CA LYS A 100 -17.25 23.31 -1.96
C LYS A 100 -17.99 22.48 -3.02
N GLY A 101 -18.82 21.52 -2.57
CA GLY A 101 -19.65 20.69 -3.45
C GLY A 101 -18.94 19.48 -4.06
N VAL A 102 -17.65 19.24 -3.75
CA VAL A 102 -16.96 18.01 -4.15
C VAL A 102 -17.40 16.84 -3.26
N ASN A 103 -17.59 15.69 -3.87
CA ASN A 103 -17.97 14.47 -3.17
C ASN A 103 -16.76 13.92 -2.40
N ARG A 104 -16.97 13.56 -1.13
CA ARG A 104 -15.97 12.96 -0.24
C ARG A 104 -16.53 11.68 0.35
N ASN A 105 -15.63 10.77 0.75
CA ASN A 105 -16.04 9.62 1.53
C ASN A 105 -16.55 10.06 2.91
N SER A 106 -17.55 9.36 3.44
CA SER A 106 -18.22 9.72 4.70
C SER A 106 -17.32 9.74 5.94
N ILE A 107 -16.21 8.99 5.92
CA ILE A 107 -15.25 8.93 7.03
C ILE A 107 -14.26 10.11 7.01
N VAL A 108 -14.19 10.86 5.91
CA VAL A 108 -13.23 11.96 5.77
C VAL A 108 -13.87 13.26 6.26
N PRO A 109 -13.71 13.62 7.54
CA PRO A 109 -14.27 14.86 8.07
C PRO A 109 -13.42 16.02 7.58
N VAL A 110 -14.07 17.00 6.93
CA VAL A 110 -13.43 18.27 6.58
C VAL A 110 -13.99 19.36 7.48
N ASN A 111 -13.11 20.07 8.18
CA ASN A 111 -13.52 21.24 8.95
C ASN A 111 -14.11 22.28 7.99
N PRO A 112 -15.30 22.83 8.29
CA PRO A 112 -15.92 23.86 7.42
C PRO A 112 -15.02 25.07 7.15
N ALA A 113 -14.09 25.40 8.05
CA ALA A 113 -13.13 26.49 7.88
C ALA A 113 -12.08 26.24 6.78
N ASP A 114 -11.83 24.97 6.44
CA ASP A 114 -10.89 24.58 5.38
C ASP A 114 -11.57 24.40 4.02
N ILE A 115 -12.89 24.57 3.94
CA ILE A 115 -13.63 24.49 2.68
C ILE A 115 -13.45 25.80 1.91
N HIS A 116 -12.93 25.70 0.69
CA HIS A 116 -12.60 26.83 -0.18
C HIS A 116 -13.01 26.57 -1.64
N ASP A 117 -12.60 27.41 -2.58
CA ASP A 117 -12.94 27.30 -4.01
C ASP A 117 -12.05 26.30 -4.79
N GLY A 118 -11.17 25.57 -4.11
CA GLY A 118 -10.26 24.58 -4.68
C GLY A 118 -8.97 25.19 -5.20
N VAL A 119 -8.28 24.43 -6.06
CA VAL A 119 -7.06 24.86 -6.72
C VAL A 119 -7.38 25.95 -7.75
N ARG A 120 -6.78 27.12 -7.56
CA ARG A 120 -6.88 28.24 -8.52
C ARG A 120 -5.84 28.07 -9.61
N ILE A 121 -6.25 27.88 -10.85
CA ILE A 121 -5.37 27.85 -12.03
C ILE A 121 -5.32 29.26 -12.61
N GLY A 122 -4.17 29.91 -12.49
CA GLY A 122 -3.94 31.27 -12.99
C GLY A 122 -3.70 31.30 -14.49
N SER A 123 -2.95 30.32 -15.01
CA SER A 123 -2.72 30.13 -16.44
C SER A 123 -2.48 28.66 -16.77
N LEU A 124 -2.90 28.24 -17.97
CA LEU A 124 -2.62 26.92 -18.52
C LEU A 124 -2.26 27.09 -20.01
N LYS A 125 -1.12 26.53 -20.40
CA LYS A 125 -0.68 26.48 -21.81
C LYS A 125 -0.35 25.05 -22.18
N VAL A 126 -0.68 24.66 -23.42
CA VAL A 126 -0.27 23.39 -24.02
C VAL A 126 0.45 23.69 -25.33
N ASN A 127 1.75 23.34 -25.44
CA ASN A 127 2.61 23.66 -26.59
C ASN A 127 2.51 25.14 -27.00
N ASN A 128 2.56 26.08 -26.03
CA ASN A 128 2.39 27.52 -26.17
C ASN A 128 0.95 28.01 -26.54
N GLU A 129 -0.01 27.13 -26.78
CA GLU A 129 -1.41 27.50 -26.91
C GLU A 129 -2.00 27.81 -25.52
N ILE A 130 -2.50 29.03 -25.33
CA ILE A 130 -3.15 29.43 -24.07
C ILE A 130 -4.55 28.84 -24.05
N MET A 131 -4.87 28.09 -22.99
CA MET A 131 -6.18 27.49 -22.79
C MET A 131 -7.14 28.53 -22.19
N ASP A 132 -8.36 28.54 -22.71
CA ASP A 132 -9.43 29.36 -22.16
C ASP A 132 -9.95 28.74 -20.85
N LEU A 133 -9.69 29.41 -19.74
CA LEU A 133 -10.08 29.00 -18.39
C LEU A 133 -11.44 29.58 -17.95
N SER A 134 -12.14 30.32 -18.82
CA SER A 134 -13.43 30.94 -18.49
C SER A 134 -14.50 29.89 -18.21
N GLU A 135 -15.48 30.23 -17.40
CA GLU A 135 -16.63 29.38 -17.12
C GLU A 135 -17.42 29.11 -18.42
N GLY A 136 -17.71 27.82 -18.68
CA GLY A 136 -18.36 27.38 -19.91
C GLY A 136 -17.43 27.18 -21.11
N SER A 137 -16.12 27.34 -20.94
CA SER A 137 -15.13 27.02 -21.97
C SER A 137 -15.29 25.56 -22.44
N GLN A 138 -15.08 25.34 -23.74
CA GLN A 138 -15.04 23.98 -24.31
C GLN A 138 -13.63 23.36 -24.30
N GLN A 139 -12.64 24.11 -23.83
CA GLN A 139 -11.27 23.63 -23.78
C GLN A 139 -10.91 22.97 -22.46
N ILE A 140 -11.69 23.22 -21.39
CA ILE A 140 -11.49 22.62 -20.10
C ILE A 140 -12.81 22.16 -19.48
N MET A 141 -12.73 21.16 -18.60
CA MET A 141 -13.85 20.73 -17.75
C MET A 141 -13.30 20.30 -16.40
N ARG A 142 -13.91 20.75 -15.32
CA ARG A 142 -13.61 20.26 -13.96
C ARG A 142 -14.70 19.28 -13.51
N ASP A 143 -14.27 18.14 -12.95
CA ASP A 143 -15.15 17.12 -12.39
C ASP A 143 -14.52 16.55 -11.12
N GLY A 144 -15.10 16.86 -9.96
CA GLY A 144 -14.50 16.52 -8.66
C GLY A 144 -13.10 17.10 -8.52
N THR A 145 -12.11 16.22 -8.36
CA THR A 145 -10.68 16.58 -8.26
C THR A 145 -9.93 16.42 -9.59
N LEU A 146 -10.66 16.42 -10.71
CA LEU A 146 -10.08 16.26 -12.04
C LEU A 146 -10.28 17.51 -12.90
N LEU A 147 -9.25 17.82 -13.70
CA LEU A 147 -9.29 18.83 -14.75
C LEU A 147 -9.04 18.15 -16.10
N TYR A 148 -10.03 18.14 -16.97
CA TYR A 148 -9.92 17.68 -18.35
C TYR A 148 -9.50 18.84 -19.24
N VAL A 149 -8.44 18.63 -20.03
CA VAL A 149 -7.93 19.59 -21.01
C VAL A 149 -8.14 19.03 -22.40
N PHE A 150 -9.06 19.63 -23.17
CA PHE A 150 -9.41 19.20 -24.53
C PHE A 150 -8.53 19.90 -25.55
N LEU A 151 -7.73 19.11 -26.25
CA LEU A 151 -6.67 19.60 -27.13
C LEU A 151 -7.21 19.94 -28.53
N SER A 152 -6.82 21.11 -29.07
CA SER A 152 -7.03 21.48 -30.46
C SER A 152 -6.31 20.53 -31.42
N LYS A 153 -5.08 20.11 -31.05
CA LYS A 153 -4.26 19.15 -31.78
C LYS A 153 -3.97 17.94 -30.90
N LYS A 154 -4.26 16.73 -31.40
CA LYS A 154 -3.96 15.47 -30.69
C LYS A 154 -2.47 15.28 -30.46
N ILE A 155 -2.11 14.72 -29.32
CA ILE A 155 -0.77 14.21 -29.05
C ILE A 155 -0.62 12.89 -29.80
N ALA A 156 0.32 12.83 -30.73
CA ALA A 156 0.56 11.62 -31.52
C ALA A 156 1.15 10.48 -30.67
N PRO A 157 1.01 9.22 -31.09
CA PRO A 157 1.75 8.11 -30.51
C PRO A 157 3.25 8.37 -30.49
N LYS A 158 3.93 7.93 -29.42
CA LYS A 158 5.38 8.03 -29.28
C LYS A 158 5.92 9.47 -29.42
N SER A 159 5.14 10.48 -28.96
CA SER A 159 5.52 11.88 -29.02
C SER A 159 5.41 12.56 -27.66
N LYS A 160 5.99 13.76 -27.57
CA LYS A 160 5.97 14.60 -26.37
C LYS A 160 5.08 15.80 -26.55
N THR A 161 4.54 16.29 -25.44
CA THR A 161 3.84 17.58 -25.35
C THR A 161 4.28 18.32 -24.11
N GLU A 162 4.27 19.65 -24.14
CA GLU A 162 4.63 20.49 -23.02
C GLU A 162 3.42 21.20 -22.46
N LEU A 163 3.27 21.18 -21.13
CA LEU A 163 2.30 21.98 -20.40
C LEU A 163 3.04 23.00 -19.53
N GLN A 164 2.42 24.17 -19.36
CA GLN A 164 2.84 25.18 -18.39
C GLN A 164 1.62 25.60 -17.58
N ILE A 165 1.71 25.51 -16.26
CA ILE A 165 0.58 25.75 -15.35
C ILE A 165 1.06 26.70 -14.24
N GLU A 166 0.28 27.75 -13.97
CA GLU A 166 0.41 28.55 -12.75
C GLU A 166 -0.80 28.28 -11.86
N TRP A 167 -0.54 28.02 -10.59
CA TRP A 167 -1.59 27.57 -9.68
C TRP A 167 -1.33 28.04 -8.24
N SER A 168 -2.41 28.04 -7.44
CA SER A 168 -2.33 28.27 -5.99
C SER A 168 -3.54 27.66 -5.29
N PHE A 169 -3.40 27.40 -4.00
CA PHE A 169 -4.51 27.03 -3.12
C PHE A 169 -4.24 27.43 -1.67
N ASP A 170 -5.31 27.49 -0.89
CA ASP A 170 -5.22 27.76 0.54
C ASP A 170 -4.92 26.45 1.27
N PHE A 171 -3.91 26.49 2.14
CA PHE A 171 -3.43 25.30 2.85
C PHE A 171 -4.36 24.97 4.01
N PRO A 172 -4.79 23.71 4.19
CA PRO A 172 -5.71 23.33 5.27
C PRO A 172 -5.04 23.53 6.65
N GLN A 173 -5.78 24.09 7.59
CA GLN A 173 -5.29 24.43 8.90
C GLN A 173 -5.90 23.58 10.03
N HIS A 174 -7.09 23.01 9.80
CA HIS A 174 -7.87 22.28 10.79
C HIS A 174 -8.22 20.86 10.35
N THR A 175 -7.89 20.52 9.10
CA THR A 175 -8.12 19.21 8.53
C THR A 175 -6.81 18.67 8.00
N LEU A 176 -6.52 17.44 8.35
CA LEU A 176 -5.37 16.70 7.85
C LEU A 176 -5.88 15.62 6.90
N ILE A 177 -5.70 15.82 5.59
CA ILE A 177 -5.95 14.82 4.56
C ILE A 177 -4.69 14.75 3.72
N ARG A 178 -3.81 13.80 4.02
CA ARG A 178 -2.51 13.56 3.35
C ARG A 178 -1.52 14.73 3.46
N MET A 179 -1.99 15.90 3.81
CA MET A 179 -1.21 17.11 4.06
C MET A 179 -1.89 17.96 5.12
N GLY A 180 -1.17 18.90 5.70
CA GLY A 180 -1.75 19.82 6.67
C GLY A 180 -0.73 20.60 7.48
N THR A 181 -1.26 21.45 8.34
CA THR A 181 -0.50 22.26 9.30
C THR A 181 -0.35 21.48 10.59
N MET A 182 0.87 21.12 10.98
CA MET A 182 1.16 20.39 12.22
C MET A 182 1.16 21.32 13.43
N ASP A 183 1.66 22.52 13.22
CA ASP A 183 1.65 23.63 14.19
C ASP A 183 1.74 24.97 13.43
N SER A 184 2.03 26.08 14.14
CA SER A 184 2.03 27.41 13.52
C SER A 184 3.01 27.56 12.35
N THR A 185 4.13 26.84 12.37
CA THR A 185 5.24 26.96 11.40
C THR A 185 5.67 25.64 10.78
N SER A 186 5.13 24.50 11.22
CA SER A 186 5.42 23.19 10.66
C SER A 186 4.28 22.72 9.77
N MET A 187 4.59 22.24 8.57
CA MET A 187 3.65 21.75 7.57
C MET A 187 4.19 20.53 6.87
N PHE A 188 3.30 19.58 6.54
CA PHE A 188 3.58 18.54 5.57
C PHE A 188 2.76 18.77 4.31
N VAL A 189 3.36 18.60 3.14
CA VAL A 189 2.82 18.98 1.83
C VAL A 189 2.86 17.78 0.90
N GLY A 190 1.71 17.12 0.72
CA GLY A 190 1.50 16.00 -0.19
C GLY A 190 0.40 16.29 -1.21
N GLN A 191 0.41 15.63 -2.36
CA GLN A 191 -0.57 15.78 -3.46
C GLN A 191 -0.90 17.25 -3.80
N TRP A 192 0.12 18.07 -3.92
CA TRP A 192 0.04 19.54 -3.86
C TRP A 192 0.11 20.23 -5.22
N TYR A 193 0.63 19.59 -6.25
CA TYR A 193 0.81 20.15 -7.59
C TYR A 193 -0.19 19.53 -8.59
N PRO A 194 -0.58 20.23 -9.68
CA PRO A 194 -1.35 19.65 -10.76
C PRO A 194 -0.60 18.47 -11.40
N GLN A 195 -1.09 17.27 -11.21
CA GLN A 195 -0.45 16.04 -11.67
C GLN A 195 -1.17 15.43 -12.86
N ILE A 196 -0.45 15.03 -13.92
CA ILE A 196 -1.07 14.30 -15.02
C ILE A 196 -1.50 12.92 -14.53
N ALA A 197 -2.77 12.57 -14.76
CA ALA A 197 -3.31 11.26 -14.41
C ALA A 197 -2.65 10.16 -15.24
N VAL A 198 -2.62 8.95 -14.72
CA VAL A 198 -2.12 7.78 -15.45
C VAL A 198 -3.00 7.49 -16.67
N TYR A 199 -2.35 7.22 -17.80
CA TYR A 199 -2.97 6.64 -18.98
C TYR A 199 -2.31 5.30 -19.25
N ASP A 200 -3.00 4.20 -18.95
CA ASP A 200 -2.47 2.84 -19.01
C ASP A 200 -3.07 1.98 -20.14
N ASP A 201 -2.56 0.78 -20.32
CA ASP A 201 -2.96 -0.17 -21.36
C ASP A 201 -4.30 -0.86 -21.06
N VAL A 202 -4.71 -0.89 -19.78
CA VAL A 202 -5.94 -1.56 -19.32
C VAL A 202 -7.11 -0.57 -19.27
N ASN A 203 -6.98 0.50 -18.47
CA ASN A 203 -8.06 1.43 -18.16
C ASN A 203 -8.05 2.70 -19.02
N ARG A 204 -6.96 2.99 -19.74
CA ARG A 204 -6.69 4.28 -20.38
C ARG A 204 -6.51 5.37 -19.33
N TRP A 205 -7.09 6.58 -19.51
CA TRP A 205 -7.04 7.61 -18.50
C TRP A 205 -7.70 7.12 -17.21
N ASP A 206 -6.98 7.23 -16.11
CA ASP A 206 -7.60 7.09 -14.80
C ASP A 206 -8.41 8.35 -14.49
N THR A 207 -9.73 8.19 -14.50
CA THR A 207 -10.70 9.27 -14.31
C THR A 207 -11.48 9.15 -13.01
N ARG A 208 -10.96 8.41 -12.04
CA ARG A 208 -11.54 8.32 -10.71
C ARG A 208 -11.20 9.57 -9.93
N SER A 209 -12.21 10.32 -9.50
CA SER A 209 -12.02 11.51 -8.65
C SER A 209 -11.59 11.09 -7.25
N TYR A 210 -10.63 11.80 -6.68
CA TYR A 210 -10.17 11.56 -5.31
C TYR A 210 -11.27 11.91 -4.31
N ASN A 211 -11.56 11.02 -3.37
CA ASN A 211 -12.61 11.16 -2.38
C ASN A 211 -12.10 11.39 -0.94
N GLY A 212 -10.78 11.53 -0.76
CA GLY A 212 -10.12 11.74 0.53
C GLY A 212 -9.72 10.45 1.25
N LEU A 213 -10.21 9.27 0.85
CA LEU A 213 -9.91 7.99 1.51
C LEU A 213 -9.01 7.09 0.66
N ALA A 214 -9.50 6.66 -0.52
CA ALA A 214 -8.71 5.80 -1.40
C ALA A 214 -7.45 6.53 -1.88
N GLU A 215 -6.34 5.83 -1.88
CA GLU A 215 -5.04 6.39 -2.19
C GLU A 215 -4.81 6.57 -3.69
N PHE A 216 -3.59 6.61 -4.16
CA PHE A 216 -3.24 7.28 -5.40
C PHE A 216 -2.83 6.32 -6.50
N TYR A 217 -2.81 6.81 -7.72
CA TYR A 217 -2.27 6.11 -8.86
C TYR A 217 -1.52 7.10 -9.74
N SER A 218 -0.20 6.92 -9.85
CA SER A 218 0.70 7.88 -10.47
C SER A 218 1.74 7.20 -11.34
N ASP A 219 2.05 7.79 -12.51
CA ASP A 219 3.16 7.34 -13.37
C ASP A 219 4.52 7.60 -12.72
N PHE A 220 5.52 6.79 -13.06
CA PHE A 220 6.92 7.06 -12.70
C PHE A 220 7.48 8.22 -13.51
N CYS A 221 7.87 9.28 -12.83
CA CYS A 221 8.23 10.57 -13.38
C CYS A 221 9.58 11.07 -12.86
N ASN A 222 10.10 12.14 -13.48
CA ASN A 222 11.27 12.88 -12.98
C ASN A 222 10.84 14.24 -12.48
N PHE A 223 11.47 14.68 -11.39
CA PHE A 223 11.18 15.96 -10.75
C PHE A 223 12.44 16.79 -10.56
N GLU A 224 12.37 18.06 -10.93
CA GLU A 224 13.27 19.13 -10.51
C GLU A 224 12.40 20.19 -9.81
N VAL A 225 12.58 20.34 -8.49
CA VAL A 225 11.69 21.17 -7.66
C VAL A 225 12.50 22.22 -6.91
N GLU A 226 12.09 23.47 -7.05
CA GLU A 226 12.59 24.61 -6.28
C GLU A 226 11.52 25.04 -5.27
N ILE A 227 11.83 24.95 -3.97
CA ILE A 227 10.91 25.27 -2.87
C ILE A 227 11.43 26.50 -2.13
N THR A 228 10.66 27.58 -2.19
CA THR A 228 10.98 28.84 -1.49
C THR A 228 10.18 28.93 -0.20
N VAL A 229 10.90 29.08 0.91
CA VAL A 229 10.35 29.19 2.28
C VAL A 229 10.95 30.44 2.96
N PRO A 230 10.36 30.93 4.08
CA PRO A 230 10.95 32.01 4.87
C PRO A 230 12.33 31.66 5.44
N ASP A 231 13.04 32.67 5.95
CA ASP A 231 14.34 32.48 6.61
C ASP A 231 14.22 31.50 7.83
N GLN A 232 15.29 30.74 8.05
CA GLN A 232 15.43 29.72 9.11
C GLN A 232 14.54 28.47 8.93
N PHE A 233 13.75 28.36 7.86
CA PHE A 233 13.00 27.15 7.58
C PHE A 233 13.86 26.07 6.93
N MET A 234 13.79 24.88 7.47
CA MET A 234 14.30 23.65 6.87
C MET A 234 13.25 23.04 5.96
N VAL A 235 13.70 22.40 4.89
CA VAL A 235 12.86 21.61 3.98
C VAL A 235 13.40 20.18 3.90
N TRP A 236 12.56 19.19 4.10
CA TRP A 236 12.81 17.77 3.83
C TRP A 236 11.87 17.34 2.70
N ALA A 237 12.36 16.65 1.69
CA ALA A 237 11.55 16.37 0.51
C ALA A 237 11.93 15.06 -0.17
N THR A 238 11.03 14.58 -1.02
CA THR A 238 11.33 13.56 -2.03
C THR A 238 12.56 13.96 -2.84
N GLY A 239 13.46 13.02 -3.08
CA GLY A 239 14.65 13.24 -3.90
C GLY A 239 15.87 13.73 -3.12
N GLU A 240 16.90 14.06 -3.88
CA GLU A 240 18.20 14.49 -3.36
C GLU A 240 18.31 16.01 -3.45
N SER A 241 18.69 16.64 -2.34
CA SER A 241 18.97 18.08 -2.33
C SER A 241 20.18 18.41 -3.19
N GLN A 242 20.02 19.37 -4.10
CA GLN A 242 21.05 19.82 -5.03
C GLN A 242 21.89 20.97 -4.48
N ASN A 243 21.43 21.63 -3.40
CA ASN A 243 22.10 22.80 -2.84
C ASN A 243 22.19 22.80 -1.31
N LEU A 244 22.11 21.64 -0.67
CA LEU A 244 22.10 21.49 0.79
C LEU A 244 23.28 22.22 1.47
N LYS A 245 24.47 22.16 0.86
CA LYS A 245 25.68 22.85 1.35
C LYS A 245 25.51 24.35 1.41
N ASP A 246 24.80 24.92 0.45
CA ASP A 246 24.60 26.37 0.35
C ASP A 246 23.45 26.85 1.25
N MET A 247 22.57 25.92 1.64
CA MET A 247 21.40 26.19 2.48
C MET A 247 21.71 26.11 3.97
N LEU A 248 22.56 25.18 4.38
CA LEU A 248 22.85 24.93 5.79
C LEU A 248 24.06 25.69 6.30
N GLN A 249 24.03 26.06 7.58
CA GLN A 249 25.24 26.53 8.26
C GLN A 249 26.35 25.47 8.20
N PRO A 250 27.65 25.87 8.09
CA PRO A 250 28.74 24.92 7.86
C PRO A 250 28.85 23.79 8.89
N GLN A 251 28.57 24.09 10.17
CA GLN A 251 28.61 23.07 11.23
C GLN A 251 27.51 22.02 11.08
N ILE A 252 26.31 22.42 10.67
CA ILE A 252 25.16 21.52 10.42
C ILE A 252 25.48 20.64 9.21
N TYR A 253 25.93 21.24 8.11
CA TYR A 253 26.33 20.49 6.92
C TYR A 253 27.45 19.48 7.23
N SER A 254 28.42 19.86 8.09
CA SER A 254 29.49 18.94 8.51
C SER A 254 28.96 17.73 9.31
N ARG A 255 27.96 17.94 10.20
CA ARG A 255 27.31 16.83 10.94
C ARG A 255 26.53 15.90 9.98
N TYR A 256 25.79 16.48 9.04
CA TYR A 256 25.08 15.73 8.01
C TYR A 256 26.02 14.85 7.16
N THR A 257 27.10 15.43 6.64
CA THR A 257 28.03 14.66 5.78
C THR A 257 28.71 13.50 6.50
N LYS A 258 28.95 13.61 7.82
CA LYS A 258 29.44 12.50 8.63
C LYS A 258 28.40 11.39 8.75
N ALA A 259 27.15 11.75 8.97
CA ALA A 259 26.04 10.81 9.10
C ALA A 259 25.80 9.98 7.83
N CYS A 260 26.00 10.59 6.65
CA CYS A 260 25.79 9.90 5.37
C CYS A 260 26.63 8.63 5.16
N THR A 261 27.70 8.46 5.89
CA THR A 261 28.62 7.31 5.77
C THR A 261 28.82 6.58 7.09
N SER A 262 28.00 6.86 8.10
CA SER A 262 28.12 6.34 9.46
C SER A 262 26.90 5.51 9.83
N ASP A 263 27.15 4.39 10.55
CA ASP A 263 26.08 3.62 11.22
C ASP A 263 25.65 4.28 12.55
N GLU A 264 26.41 5.29 13.02
CA GLU A 264 26.05 6.04 14.22
C GLU A 264 24.97 7.07 13.92
N ILE A 265 24.13 7.36 14.90
CA ILE A 265 23.13 8.42 14.83
C ILE A 265 23.82 9.76 15.13
N HIS A 266 23.62 10.71 14.26
CA HIS A 266 24.13 12.08 14.41
C HIS A 266 22.96 13.06 14.56
N HIS A 267 22.96 13.85 15.64
CA HIS A 267 22.03 14.97 15.84
C HIS A 267 22.45 16.13 14.94
N VAL A 268 21.89 16.21 13.74
CA VAL A 268 22.28 17.18 12.70
C VAL A 268 21.76 18.58 13.04
N ILE A 269 20.48 18.70 13.41
CA ILE A 269 19.90 19.93 13.95
C ILE A 269 19.52 19.67 15.41
N THR A 270 20.08 20.48 16.31
CA THR A 270 19.88 20.39 17.75
C THR A 270 19.02 21.53 18.28
N GLU A 271 18.51 21.40 19.48
CA GLU A 271 17.81 22.49 20.18
C GLU A 271 18.66 23.79 20.27
N GLU A 272 19.96 23.65 20.49
CA GLU A 272 20.87 24.78 20.56
C GLU A 272 20.95 25.53 19.22
N ASP A 273 20.96 24.81 18.09
CA ASP A 273 20.97 25.41 16.75
C ASP A 273 19.68 26.19 16.49
N ILE A 274 18.53 25.64 16.92
CA ILE A 274 17.20 26.27 16.81
C ILE A 274 17.14 27.55 17.65
N LEU A 275 17.50 27.48 18.94
CA LEU A 275 17.48 28.60 19.87
C LEU A 275 18.38 29.75 19.40
N ASN A 276 19.53 29.43 18.82
CA ASN A 276 20.48 30.39 18.30
C ASN A 276 20.15 30.92 16.89
N LYS A 277 19.08 30.40 16.24
CA LYS A 277 18.70 30.69 14.84
C LYS A 277 19.88 30.50 13.88
N LYS A 278 20.55 29.34 13.99
CA LYS A 278 21.75 29.00 13.21
C LYS A 278 21.54 27.73 12.41
N ILE A 279 20.37 27.54 11.78
CA ILE A 279 20.06 26.37 10.97
C ILE A 279 20.48 26.62 9.53
N THR A 280 19.90 27.64 8.90
CA THR A 280 20.10 27.94 7.48
C THR A 280 20.98 29.15 7.26
N THR A 281 21.47 29.31 6.04
CA THR A 281 22.09 30.52 5.53
C THR A 281 21.04 31.59 5.20
N GLN A 282 21.39 32.63 4.46
CA GLN A 282 20.41 33.60 3.95
C GLN A 282 19.73 33.20 2.64
N ASN A 283 20.01 31.99 2.14
CA ASN A 283 19.30 31.46 0.98
C ASN A 283 17.92 30.95 1.41
N HIS A 284 16.91 31.12 0.56
CA HIS A 284 15.52 30.77 0.85
C HIS A 284 14.96 29.72 -0.10
N THR A 285 15.69 29.32 -1.14
CA THR A 285 15.20 28.40 -2.17
C THR A 285 15.97 27.08 -2.12
N TRP A 286 15.30 26.05 -1.71
CA TRP A 286 15.77 24.66 -1.68
C TRP A 286 15.56 24.02 -3.05
N LYS A 287 16.52 23.23 -3.51
CA LYS A 287 16.47 22.56 -4.81
C LYS A 287 16.58 21.07 -4.63
N TYR A 288 15.64 20.36 -5.18
CA TYR A 288 15.57 18.89 -5.12
C TYR A 288 15.46 18.30 -6.52
N LYS A 289 16.02 17.09 -6.66
CA LYS A 289 15.90 16.27 -7.86
C LYS A 289 15.54 14.85 -7.47
N ALA A 290 14.50 14.33 -8.11
CA ALA A 290 14.09 12.93 -8.00
C ALA A 290 13.93 12.32 -9.39
N THR A 291 14.33 11.08 -9.55
CA THR A 291 14.29 10.39 -10.85
C THR A 291 13.52 9.10 -10.70
N ASN A 292 12.59 8.87 -11.62
CA ASN A 292 11.78 7.66 -11.69
C ASN A 292 11.02 7.37 -10.39
N VAL A 293 10.30 8.37 -9.88
CA VAL A 293 9.42 8.30 -8.71
C VAL A 293 8.00 8.65 -9.09
N SER A 294 7.03 8.14 -8.35
CA SER A 294 5.60 8.32 -8.67
C SER A 294 5.01 9.63 -8.14
N ASP A 295 5.60 10.21 -7.10
CA ASP A 295 5.12 11.45 -6.49
C ASP A 295 6.28 12.26 -5.88
N PHE A 296 5.96 13.48 -5.42
CA PHE A 296 6.89 14.38 -4.75
C PHE A 296 6.19 15.07 -3.57
N ALA A 297 6.66 14.81 -2.36
CA ALA A 297 6.17 15.46 -1.14
C ALA A 297 7.31 16.17 -0.40
N PHE A 298 6.95 17.06 0.51
CA PHE A 298 7.92 17.73 1.38
C PHE A 298 7.34 18.18 2.71
N GLY A 299 8.19 18.23 3.73
CA GLY A 299 7.89 18.82 5.03
C GLY A 299 8.70 20.10 5.25
N VAL A 300 8.14 21.06 5.99
CA VAL A 300 8.81 22.32 6.36
C VAL A 300 8.66 22.58 7.86
N SER A 301 9.70 23.10 8.49
CA SER A 301 9.67 23.58 9.87
C SER A 301 10.86 24.50 10.15
N ASP A 302 10.69 25.46 11.07
CA ASP A 302 11.75 26.33 11.58
C ASP A 302 12.29 25.86 12.95
N HIS A 303 11.76 24.78 13.50
CA HIS A 303 12.09 24.33 14.86
C HIS A 303 12.11 22.79 15.06
N TYR A 304 12.05 21.99 13.99
CA TYR A 304 12.20 20.54 14.11
C TYR A 304 13.67 20.16 14.30
N LEU A 305 13.89 19.22 15.21
CA LEU A 305 15.15 18.48 15.35
C LEU A 305 15.36 17.60 14.11
N TRP A 306 16.60 17.30 13.80
CA TRP A 306 16.94 16.43 12.68
C TRP A 306 18.05 15.46 13.08
N ASP A 307 17.71 14.19 13.16
CA ASP A 307 18.65 13.09 13.40
C ASP A 307 18.90 12.37 12.08
N VAL A 308 20.14 11.97 11.84
CA VAL A 308 20.54 11.28 10.61
C VAL A 308 21.53 10.16 10.91
N THR A 309 21.37 9.06 10.19
CA THR A 309 22.28 7.92 10.12
C THR A 309 22.31 7.38 8.69
N SER A 310 23.02 6.29 8.45
CA SER A 310 22.92 5.56 7.19
C SER A 310 23.02 4.05 7.42
N VAL A 311 22.55 3.27 6.48
CA VAL A 311 22.55 1.80 6.55
C VAL A 311 22.99 1.21 5.21
N ILE A 312 23.80 0.14 5.25
CA ILE A 312 24.15 -0.62 4.05
C ILE A 312 22.92 -1.44 3.65
N VAL A 313 22.40 -1.19 2.47
CA VAL A 313 21.23 -1.89 1.91
C VAL A 313 21.60 -2.93 0.85
N ASP A 314 22.79 -2.82 0.26
CA ASP A 314 23.35 -3.81 -0.64
C ASP A 314 24.80 -4.10 -0.24
N LYS A 315 25.02 -5.25 0.37
CA LYS A 315 26.35 -5.68 0.84
C LYS A 315 27.31 -5.97 -0.31
N SER A 316 26.78 -6.32 -1.49
CA SER A 316 27.62 -6.67 -2.64
C SER A 316 28.29 -5.46 -3.28
N SER A 317 27.59 -4.33 -3.34
CA SER A 317 28.09 -3.07 -3.88
C SER A 317 28.59 -2.09 -2.79
N GLY A 318 28.24 -2.35 -1.53
CA GLY A 318 28.46 -1.41 -0.41
C GLY A 318 27.50 -0.21 -0.46
N ARG A 319 26.41 -0.27 -1.23
CA ARG A 319 25.44 0.82 -1.33
C ARG A 319 24.76 1.08 0.00
N ARG A 320 24.70 2.36 0.36
CA ARG A 320 24.04 2.84 1.58
C ARG A 320 22.79 3.67 1.24
N THR A 321 21.85 3.67 2.16
CA THR A 321 20.73 4.61 2.21
C THR A 321 20.91 5.51 3.42
N VAL A 322 20.77 6.82 3.21
CA VAL A 322 20.77 7.81 4.30
C VAL A 322 19.37 7.85 4.90
N VAL A 323 19.29 7.77 6.23
CA VAL A 323 18.03 7.75 6.98
C VAL A 323 18.00 8.97 7.90
N GLY A 324 16.96 9.77 7.80
CA GLY A 324 16.74 10.95 8.63
C GLY A 324 15.39 10.92 9.33
N THR A 325 15.31 11.54 10.51
CA THR A 325 14.04 11.84 11.20
C THR A 325 13.97 13.31 11.52
N ALA A 326 12.86 13.94 11.14
CA ALA A 326 12.58 15.36 11.41
C ALA A 326 11.38 15.46 12.33
N TYR A 327 11.55 16.03 13.52
CA TYR A 327 10.51 15.98 14.53
C TYR A 327 10.53 17.13 15.55
N ASN A 328 9.35 17.46 16.08
CA ASN A 328 9.24 18.34 17.23
C ASN A 328 9.74 17.61 18.48
N LYS A 329 10.48 18.27 19.35
CA LYS A 329 10.97 17.71 20.60
C LYS A 329 9.88 17.08 21.48
N SER A 330 8.65 17.57 21.39
CA SER A 330 7.50 17.05 22.14
C SER A 330 6.89 15.78 21.53
N ALA A 331 7.33 15.34 20.34
CA ALA A 331 6.81 14.16 19.68
C ALA A 331 7.25 12.88 20.43
N VAL A 332 6.28 12.23 21.08
CA VAL A 332 6.53 11.07 21.95
C VAL A 332 7.13 9.91 21.15
N ASN A 333 8.14 9.23 21.69
CA ASN A 333 8.89 8.13 21.09
C ASN A 333 9.66 8.48 19.80
N PHE A 334 9.57 9.70 19.28
CA PHE A 334 10.13 10.03 17.97
C PHE A 334 11.67 10.03 17.95
N GLU A 335 12.32 10.20 19.11
CA GLU A 335 13.77 10.04 19.26
C GLU A 335 14.26 8.61 18.97
N LYS A 336 13.35 7.61 19.01
CA LYS A 336 13.63 6.20 18.69
C LYS A 336 13.40 5.88 17.21
N VAL A 337 12.61 6.69 16.50
CA VAL A 337 12.19 6.43 15.12
C VAL A 337 13.39 6.28 14.17
N ILE A 338 14.47 7.01 14.41
CA ILE A 338 15.70 6.86 13.61
C ILE A 338 16.27 5.43 13.66
N SER A 339 16.26 4.81 14.84
CA SER A 339 16.71 3.42 15.03
C SER A 339 15.73 2.42 14.44
N ILE A 340 14.42 2.65 14.63
CA ILE A 340 13.35 1.84 14.03
C ILE A 340 13.51 1.84 12.51
N SER A 341 13.61 3.03 11.90
CA SER A 341 13.71 3.18 10.44
C SER A 341 14.94 2.50 9.87
N ARG A 342 16.10 2.62 10.52
CA ARG A 342 17.33 1.97 10.09
C ARG A 342 17.20 0.44 10.13
N GLU A 343 16.65 -0.11 11.20
CA GLU A 343 16.44 -1.55 11.36
C GLU A 343 15.42 -2.09 10.36
N THR A 344 14.31 -1.36 10.16
CA THR A 344 13.29 -1.71 9.16
C THR A 344 13.89 -1.77 7.74
N ILE A 345 14.64 -0.74 7.33
CA ILE A 345 15.29 -0.72 6.01
C ILE A 345 16.29 -1.88 5.88
N ARG A 346 17.04 -2.21 6.95
CA ARG A 346 17.95 -3.35 6.95
C ARG A 346 17.19 -4.66 6.74
N SER A 347 16.15 -4.92 7.53
CA SER A 347 15.35 -6.14 7.47
C SER A 347 14.65 -6.30 6.12
N LEU A 348 14.01 -5.25 5.61
CA LEU A 348 13.39 -5.26 4.29
C LEU A 348 14.40 -5.55 3.16
N SER A 349 15.62 -5.03 3.28
CA SER A 349 16.68 -5.25 2.29
C SER A 349 17.29 -6.65 2.34
N GLU A 350 17.32 -7.30 3.50
CA GLU A 350 18.03 -8.56 3.73
C GLU A 350 17.09 -9.77 3.89
N GLU A 351 15.89 -9.56 4.42
CA GLU A 351 14.99 -10.64 4.85
C GLU A 351 13.74 -10.75 3.97
N MET A 352 12.75 -9.87 4.14
CA MET A 352 11.50 -9.86 3.38
C MET A 352 11.19 -8.43 2.93
N PRO A 353 11.07 -8.14 1.63
CA PRO A 353 11.19 -9.08 0.51
C PRO A 353 12.62 -9.52 0.23
N GLY A 354 13.66 -8.89 0.81
CA GLY A 354 15.06 -9.20 0.58
C GLY A 354 15.61 -8.54 -0.68
N ILE A 355 15.05 -7.39 -1.04
CA ILE A 355 15.51 -6.53 -2.13
C ILE A 355 16.11 -5.27 -1.52
N PRO A 356 17.32 -4.85 -1.91
CA PRO A 356 17.93 -3.62 -1.43
C PRO A 356 16.97 -2.43 -1.51
N TYR A 357 16.78 -1.71 -0.41
CA TYR A 357 15.90 -0.54 -0.36
C TYR A 357 16.10 0.35 -1.59
N PRO A 358 15.04 0.71 -2.34
CA PRO A 358 15.20 1.22 -3.70
C PRO A 358 15.80 2.64 -3.78
N PHE A 359 15.67 3.43 -2.70
CA PHE A 359 16.03 4.84 -2.72
C PHE A 359 17.35 5.14 -1.99
N PRO A 360 18.07 6.21 -2.40
CA PRO A 360 19.30 6.63 -1.73
C PRO A 360 19.06 7.32 -0.38
N TYR A 361 17.81 7.74 -0.11
CA TYR A 361 17.45 8.55 1.04
C TYR A 361 16.07 8.19 1.56
N LEU A 362 15.85 8.37 2.88
CA LEU A 362 14.55 8.39 3.53
C LEU A 362 14.54 9.46 4.62
N THR A 363 13.49 10.26 4.69
CA THR A 363 13.14 11.07 5.86
C THR A 363 11.81 10.58 6.45
N VAL A 364 11.78 10.33 7.76
CA VAL A 364 10.53 10.22 8.50
C VAL A 364 10.23 11.58 9.14
N TYR A 365 9.14 12.20 8.73
CA TYR A 365 8.68 13.49 9.21
C TYR A 365 7.60 13.30 10.28
N ALA A 366 7.78 13.91 11.44
CA ALA A 366 6.78 13.88 12.51
C ALA A 366 5.60 14.78 12.16
N GLY A 367 4.57 14.18 11.63
CA GLY A 367 3.35 14.86 11.24
C GLY A 367 2.12 14.30 11.96
N ASP A 368 1.15 13.85 11.21
CA ASP A 368 -0.08 13.27 11.72
C ASP A 368 -0.53 12.11 10.84
N PHE A 369 -0.95 11.00 11.47
CA PHE A 369 -1.24 9.71 10.84
C PHE A 369 -0.03 9.08 10.13
N GLY A 370 -0.25 7.92 9.49
CA GLY A 370 0.67 7.31 8.55
C GLY A 370 0.36 7.76 7.14
N MET A 371 1.40 8.11 6.39
CA MET A 371 1.31 8.37 4.96
C MET A 371 2.68 8.30 4.30
N GLU A 372 2.73 7.52 3.26
CA GLU A 372 3.90 7.24 2.46
C GLU A 372 4.07 8.22 1.28
N TYR A 373 5.34 8.47 0.95
CA TYR A 373 5.78 9.12 -0.28
C TYR A 373 7.16 8.60 -0.65
N PRO A 374 7.57 8.67 -1.90
CA PRO A 374 8.94 8.31 -2.26
C PRO A 374 9.96 9.11 -1.44
N MET A 375 10.81 8.43 -0.67
CA MET A 375 11.91 9.01 0.13
C MET A 375 11.50 9.89 1.32
N ILE A 376 10.21 10.09 1.58
CA ILE A 376 9.74 10.80 2.77
C ILE A 376 8.41 10.21 3.23
N THR A 377 8.29 9.90 4.52
CA THR A 377 7.04 9.46 5.13
C THR A 377 6.55 10.49 6.15
N ASN A 378 5.24 10.57 6.34
CA ASN A 378 4.60 11.42 7.34
C ASN A 378 3.97 10.52 8.39
N VAL A 379 4.53 10.47 9.60
CA VAL A 379 4.07 9.59 10.67
C VAL A 379 3.75 10.40 11.92
N GLY A 380 2.60 10.13 12.54
CA GLY A 380 2.23 10.74 13.81
C GLY A 380 2.98 10.11 15.00
N PRO A 381 3.28 10.88 16.05
CA PRO A 381 3.80 10.33 17.30
C PRO A 381 2.74 9.49 18.01
N ASP A 382 3.13 8.36 18.60
CA ASP A 382 2.26 7.49 19.38
C ASP A 382 2.86 7.21 20.75
N ALA A 383 2.00 7.15 21.78
CA ALA A 383 2.40 6.85 23.15
C ALA A 383 2.80 5.38 23.32
N GLU A 384 2.18 4.48 22.55
CA GLU A 384 2.46 3.05 22.55
C GLU A 384 3.66 2.75 21.63
N PHE A 385 4.75 2.25 22.21
CA PHE A 385 5.98 1.99 21.44
C PHE A 385 5.76 0.97 20.32
N GLY A 386 4.98 -0.08 20.56
CA GLY A 386 4.63 -1.06 19.53
C GLY A 386 3.93 -0.42 18.32
N MET A 387 2.99 0.52 18.56
CA MET A 387 2.31 1.25 17.48
C MET A 387 3.24 2.21 16.76
N THR A 388 4.20 2.84 17.47
CA THR A 388 5.27 3.62 16.84
C THR A 388 6.10 2.74 15.88
N VAL A 389 6.44 1.50 16.29
CA VAL A 389 7.17 0.54 15.44
C VAL A 389 6.32 0.13 14.25
N TYR A 390 5.05 -0.23 14.48
CA TYR A 390 4.12 -0.63 13.41
C TYR A 390 3.98 0.46 12.35
N ALA A 391 3.57 1.65 12.73
CA ALA A 391 3.32 2.74 11.79
C ALA A 391 4.57 3.08 10.97
N ASN A 392 5.74 3.24 11.63
CA ASN A 392 6.97 3.57 10.89
C ASN A 392 7.44 2.45 9.96
N SER A 393 7.35 1.19 10.37
CA SER A 393 7.78 0.06 9.52
C SER A 393 6.85 -0.16 8.35
N HIS A 394 5.55 0.08 8.52
CA HIS A 394 4.52 0.04 7.48
C HIS A 394 4.78 1.11 6.41
N GLU A 395 4.90 2.39 6.81
CA GLU A 395 5.15 3.48 5.86
C GLU A 395 6.50 3.34 5.11
N ILE A 396 7.50 2.72 5.74
CA ILE A 396 8.78 2.45 5.08
C ILE A 396 8.66 1.31 4.07
N ALA A 397 7.78 0.32 4.32
CA ALA A 397 7.55 -0.81 3.44
C ALA A 397 6.91 -0.38 2.10
N HIS A 398 6.16 0.72 2.08
CA HIS A 398 5.62 1.32 0.86
C HIS A 398 6.70 1.75 -0.16
N ALA A 399 7.96 1.78 0.21
CA ALA A 399 9.05 1.92 -0.75
C ALA A 399 9.05 0.82 -1.84
N TYR A 400 8.48 -0.35 -1.55
CA TYR A 400 8.34 -1.46 -2.49
C TYR A 400 6.99 -1.47 -3.20
N PHE A 401 5.92 -1.07 -2.52
CA PHE A 401 4.55 -0.94 -3.00
C PHE A 401 3.96 0.36 -2.41
N PRO A 402 3.59 1.40 -3.18
CA PRO A 402 3.55 1.43 -4.66
C PRO A 402 4.83 1.96 -5.32
N PHE A 403 5.93 2.26 -4.58
CA PHE A 403 7.01 3.10 -5.12
C PHE A 403 8.09 2.36 -5.90
N LEU A 404 8.24 1.06 -5.73
CA LEU A 404 9.06 0.24 -6.64
C LEU A 404 8.18 -0.47 -7.66
N VAL A 405 7.05 -1.04 -7.23
CA VAL A 405 6.03 -1.65 -8.09
C VAL A 405 4.81 -0.75 -8.05
N GLY A 406 4.51 -0.06 -9.16
CA GLY A 406 3.48 0.99 -9.25
C GLY A 406 2.06 0.44 -9.19
N THR A 407 1.62 -0.01 -8.03
CA THR A 407 0.27 -0.50 -7.76
C THR A 407 -0.77 0.62 -7.94
N ASN A 408 -1.95 0.26 -8.41
CA ASN A 408 -3.07 1.19 -8.52
C ASN A 408 -3.90 1.15 -7.24
N GLU A 409 -3.54 1.93 -6.24
CA GLU A 409 -4.18 1.92 -4.92
C GLU A 409 -5.65 2.33 -4.98
N THR A 410 -6.01 3.25 -5.87
CA THR A 410 -7.40 3.64 -6.10
C THR A 410 -8.27 2.47 -6.59
N GLY A 411 -7.65 1.52 -7.28
CA GLY A 411 -8.32 0.34 -7.84
C GLY A 411 -8.08 -0.96 -7.07
N VAL A 412 -6.89 -1.16 -6.51
CA VAL A 412 -6.41 -2.44 -5.97
C VAL A 412 -5.58 -2.18 -4.70
N GLY A 413 -6.16 -1.46 -3.72
CA GLY A 413 -5.45 -1.07 -2.50
C GLY A 413 -4.96 -2.24 -1.66
N TRP A 414 -5.59 -3.40 -1.73
CA TRP A 414 -5.13 -4.60 -1.04
C TRP A 414 -3.74 -5.09 -1.51
N LEU A 415 -3.37 -4.80 -2.78
CA LEU A 415 -2.07 -5.19 -3.34
C LEU A 415 -0.94 -4.27 -2.86
N ASP A 416 -1.29 -3.13 -2.33
CA ASP A 416 -0.41 -2.21 -1.67
C ASP A 416 -0.42 -2.44 -0.16
N GLU A 417 -1.51 -2.10 0.50
CA GLU A 417 -1.67 -2.13 1.96
C GLU A 417 -1.48 -3.53 2.55
N GLY A 418 -2.03 -4.56 1.90
CA GLY A 418 -1.87 -5.94 2.37
C GLY A 418 -0.40 -6.39 2.38
N LEU A 419 0.37 -6.03 1.35
CA LEU A 419 1.79 -6.35 1.29
C LEU A 419 2.61 -5.53 2.30
N THR A 420 2.29 -4.26 2.48
CA THR A 420 3.04 -3.38 3.41
C THR A 420 2.71 -3.61 4.89
N VAL A 421 1.58 -4.23 5.18
CA VAL A 421 1.31 -4.82 6.51
C VAL A 421 2.09 -6.12 6.70
N TYR A 422 2.18 -6.97 5.67
CA TYR A 422 2.77 -8.30 5.75
C TYR A 422 4.30 -8.31 5.77
N ILE A 423 4.98 -7.59 4.86
CA ILE A 423 6.43 -7.70 4.66
C ILE A 423 7.30 -7.18 5.82
N PRO A 424 6.93 -6.19 6.65
CA PRO A 424 7.79 -5.67 7.71
C PRO A 424 7.71 -6.48 9.03
N GLU A 425 6.94 -7.56 9.12
CA GLU A 425 6.70 -8.30 10.36
C GLU A 425 7.98 -8.72 11.08
N ASN A 426 8.98 -9.20 10.33
CA ASN A 426 10.27 -9.59 10.92
C ASN A 426 10.96 -8.41 11.62
N SER A 427 10.95 -7.23 11.01
CA SER A 427 11.54 -6.04 11.63
C SER A 427 10.74 -5.59 12.85
N GLN A 428 9.42 -5.68 12.79
CA GLN A 428 8.54 -5.36 13.93
C GLN A 428 8.84 -6.27 15.12
N HIS A 429 8.90 -7.57 14.89
CA HIS A 429 9.21 -8.55 15.93
C HIS A 429 10.62 -8.36 16.52
N ASN A 430 11.62 -8.03 15.70
CA ASN A 430 12.99 -7.77 16.14
C ASN A 430 13.10 -6.52 17.03
N ILE A 431 12.30 -5.48 16.74
CA ILE A 431 12.34 -4.20 17.45
C ILE A 431 11.42 -4.21 18.68
N ALA A 432 10.22 -4.78 18.56
CA ALA A 432 9.17 -4.84 19.58
C ALA A 432 8.59 -6.27 19.64
N PRO A 433 9.26 -7.21 20.33
CA PRO A 433 8.82 -8.62 20.36
C PRO A 433 7.42 -8.85 20.93
N GLU A 434 6.90 -7.91 21.71
CA GLU A 434 5.52 -7.93 22.22
C GLU A 434 4.47 -7.57 21.16
N LEU A 435 4.87 -6.98 20.04
CA LEU A 435 4.00 -6.61 18.93
C LEU A 435 3.76 -7.83 18.04
N ASN A 436 2.53 -8.33 18.01
CA ASN A 436 2.10 -9.42 17.14
C ASN A 436 1.01 -8.93 16.20
N ILE A 437 1.41 -8.29 15.10
CA ILE A 437 0.48 -7.74 14.09
C ILE A 437 -0.28 -8.87 13.38
N GLY A 438 0.36 -10.02 13.13
CA GLY A 438 -0.30 -11.18 12.57
C GLY A 438 -1.50 -11.63 13.42
N ALA A 439 -1.32 -11.79 14.74
CA ALA A 439 -2.42 -12.15 15.64
C ALA A 439 -3.48 -11.03 15.73
N TYR A 440 -3.07 -9.76 15.74
CA TYR A 440 -4.00 -8.64 15.70
C TYR A 440 -4.90 -8.67 14.46
N ASN A 441 -4.31 -8.84 13.27
CA ASN A 441 -5.05 -8.92 12.02
C ASN A 441 -5.92 -10.17 11.93
N THR A 442 -5.44 -11.32 12.45
CA THR A 442 -6.22 -12.56 12.57
C THR A 442 -7.48 -12.34 13.40
N SER A 443 -7.35 -11.70 14.56
CA SER A 443 -8.48 -11.36 15.42
C SER A 443 -9.44 -10.36 14.76
N ALA A 444 -8.91 -9.31 14.14
CA ALA A 444 -9.72 -8.34 13.42
C ALA A 444 -10.47 -8.98 12.25
N PHE A 445 -9.79 -9.82 11.45
CA PHE A 445 -10.42 -10.53 10.35
C PHE A 445 -11.52 -11.48 10.86
N SER A 446 -11.24 -12.32 11.86
CA SER A 446 -12.23 -13.26 12.43
C SER A 446 -13.47 -12.55 12.93
N GLN A 447 -13.32 -11.37 13.55
CA GLN A 447 -14.43 -10.59 14.09
C GLN A 447 -15.33 -9.98 13.01
N TYR A 448 -14.75 -9.55 11.88
CA TYR A 448 -15.49 -8.81 10.85
C TYR A 448 -15.86 -9.66 9.62
N ALA A 449 -15.33 -10.89 9.48
CA ALA A 449 -15.65 -11.78 8.38
C ALA A 449 -17.15 -12.11 8.35
N GLY A 450 -17.77 -11.99 7.18
CA GLY A 450 -19.19 -12.30 6.98
C GLY A 450 -20.16 -11.23 7.49
N ILE A 451 -19.71 -10.04 7.85
CA ILE A 451 -20.64 -8.92 8.17
C ILE A 451 -21.48 -8.55 6.95
N GLN A 452 -22.67 -7.98 7.16
CA GLN A 452 -23.61 -7.63 6.09
C GLN A 452 -23.02 -6.65 5.05
N ASP A 453 -22.13 -5.75 5.49
CA ASP A 453 -21.54 -4.71 4.64
C ASP A 453 -20.28 -5.19 3.90
N GLU A 454 -19.84 -6.45 4.13
CA GLU A 454 -18.65 -7.01 3.47
C GLU A 454 -18.86 -7.12 1.96
N VAL A 455 -17.82 -6.79 1.21
CA VAL A 455 -17.72 -6.98 -0.24
C VAL A 455 -16.49 -7.82 -0.57
N ALA A 456 -16.39 -8.30 -1.80
CA ALA A 456 -15.22 -9.06 -2.25
C ALA A 456 -13.95 -8.20 -2.19
N LEU A 457 -12.82 -8.80 -1.81
CA LEU A 457 -11.53 -8.11 -1.68
C LEU A 457 -11.08 -7.45 -2.99
N ILE A 458 -11.47 -8.03 -4.15
CA ILE A 458 -11.17 -7.49 -5.48
C ILE A 458 -12.00 -6.23 -5.83
N THR A 459 -12.94 -5.80 -4.97
CA THR A 459 -13.74 -4.59 -5.19
C THR A 459 -12.84 -3.37 -5.27
N PRO A 460 -12.99 -2.49 -6.29
CA PRO A 460 -12.15 -1.30 -6.38
C PRO A 460 -12.17 -0.47 -5.11
N THR A 461 -11.00 -0.13 -4.61
CA THR A 461 -10.80 0.55 -3.32
C THR A 461 -11.61 1.83 -3.18
N GLN A 462 -11.71 2.62 -4.26
CA GLN A 462 -12.53 3.83 -4.29
C GLN A 462 -14.03 3.58 -4.03
N CYS A 463 -14.51 2.36 -4.27
CA CYS A 463 -15.91 1.98 -4.07
C CYS A 463 -16.20 1.47 -2.65
N LEU A 464 -15.17 1.33 -1.80
CA LEU A 464 -15.33 0.80 -0.46
C LEU A 464 -15.95 1.85 0.48
N ASP A 465 -16.90 1.41 1.31
CA ASP A 465 -17.32 2.17 2.47
C ASP A 465 -16.20 2.16 3.51
N ALA A 466 -16.12 3.23 4.27
CA ALA A 466 -15.12 3.39 5.32
C ALA A 466 -15.07 2.25 6.34
N LYS A 467 -16.21 1.63 6.65
CA LYS A 467 -16.27 0.52 7.61
C LYS A 467 -15.48 -0.70 7.14
N VAL A 468 -15.46 -0.93 5.82
CA VAL A 468 -14.82 -2.10 5.24
C VAL A 468 -13.46 -1.79 4.60
N TYR A 469 -13.10 -0.52 4.43
CA TYR A 469 -11.85 -0.10 3.80
C TYR A 469 -10.62 -0.69 4.52
N PHE A 470 -10.47 -0.38 5.82
CA PHE A 470 -9.35 -0.88 6.63
C PHE A 470 -9.41 -2.39 6.83
N TYR A 471 -10.61 -2.93 7.05
CA TYR A 471 -10.80 -4.37 7.17
C TYR A 471 -10.32 -5.13 5.92
N LEU A 472 -10.73 -4.69 4.72
CA LEU A 472 -10.41 -5.39 3.48
C LEU A 472 -8.96 -5.20 3.07
N ASN A 473 -8.48 -3.95 2.99
CA ASN A 473 -7.16 -3.68 2.43
C ASN A 473 -6.02 -4.06 3.39
N TYR A 474 -6.25 -4.01 4.70
CA TYR A 474 -5.23 -4.33 5.72
C TYR A 474 -5.41 -5.76 6.27
N ALA A 475 -6.43 -5.99 7.10
CA ALA A 475 -6.55 -7.25 7.83
C ALA A 475 -6.84 -8.46 6.91
N LYS A 476 -7.87 -8.39 6.04
CA LYS A 476 -8.21 -9.49 5.13
C LYS A 476 -7.12 -9.73 4.09
N ALA A 477 -6.54 -8.67 3.56
CA ALA A 477 -5.48 -8.77 2.56
C ALA A 477 -4.21 -9.41 3.14
N GLU A 478 -3.78 -8.98 4.34
CA GLU A 478 -2.64 -9.59 5.04
C GLU A 478 -2.92 -11.07 5.35
N GLN A 479 -4.12 -11.40 5.85
CA GLN A 479 -4.49 -12.79 6.11
C GLN A 479 -4.49 -13.65 4.83
N ALA A 480 -4.96 -13.10 3.71
CA ALA A 480 -4.88 -13.80 2.42
C ALA A 480 -3.44 -14.06 1.99
N LEU A 481 -2.51 -13.16 2.24
CA LEU A 481 -1.08 -13.38 1.95
C LEU A 481 -0.46 -14.41 2.89
N ARG A 482 -0.76 -14.34 4.17
CA ARG A 482 -0.28 -15.27 5.22
C ARG A 482 -0.76 -16.70 4.99
N MET A 483 -2.04 -16.89 4.69
CA MET A 483 -2.58 -18.23 4.39
C MET A 483 -2.00 -18.78 3.09
N LEU A 484 -1.70 -17.93 2.11
CA LEU A 484 -1.01 -18.33 0.87
C LEU A 484 0.44 -18.76 1.15
N GLU A 485 1.16 -18.05 2.03
CA GLU A 485 2.49 -18.47 2.45
C GLU A 485 2.45 -19.83 3.17
N MET A 486 1.49 -20.03 4.06
CA MET A 486 1.31 -21.32 4.75
C MET A 486 0.98 -22.46 3.76
N GLU A 487 0.26 -22.19 2.67
CA GLU A 487 -0.02 -23.15 1.59
C GLU A 487 1.22 -23.47 0.75
N LEU A 488 1.99 -22.45 0.34
CA LEU A 488 3.13 -22.62 -0.55
C LEU A 488 4.42 -23.00 0.20
N GLY A 489 4.54 -22.61 1.45
CA GLY A 489 5.77 -22.58 2.22
C GLY A 489 6.59 -21.32 1.96
N HIS A 490 7.34 -20.87 2.98
CA HIS A 490 8.07 -19.59 2.98
C HIS A 490 8.97 -19.35 1.75
N ASP A 491 9.79 -20.33 1.40
CA ASP A 491 10.78 -20.16 0.32
C ASP A 491 10.11 -20.01 -1.06
N LEU A 492 9.06 -20.77 -1.32
CA LEU A 492 8.34 -20.69 -2.59
C LEU A 492 7.50 -19.41 -2.67
N PHE A 493 6.79 -19.04 -1.60
CA PHE A 493 6.06 -17.78 -1.52
C PHE A 493 7.00 -16.57 -1.77
N LYS A 494 8.14 -16.54 -1.09
CA LYS A 494 9.16 -15.51 -1.29
C LYS A 494 9.67 -15.47 -2.73
N THR A 495 9.89 -16.63 -3.35
CA THR A 495 10.30 -16.71 -4.76
C THR A 495 9.24 -16.14 -5.70
N CYS A 496 7.95 -16.43 -5.46
CA CYS A 496 6.84 -15.87 -6.22
C CYS A 496 6.79 -14.35 -6.08
N LEU A 497 6.87 -13.84 -4.84
CA LEU A 497 6.85 -12.40 -4.56
C LEU A 497 8.04 -11.66 -5.20
N LEU A 498 9.24 -12.19 -5.06
CA LEU A 498 10.45 -11.63 -5.71
C LEU A 498 10.31 -11.59 -7.23
N THR A 499 9.76 -12.65 -7.83
CA THR A 499 9.52 -12.72 -9.28
C THR A 499 8.48 -11.69 -9.71
N PHE A 500 7.41 -11.51 -8.94
CA PHE A 500 6.41 -10.47 -9.18
C PHE A 500 7.04 -9.08 -9.16
N ILE A 501 7.83 -8.76 -8.13
CA ILE A 501 8.52 -7.48 -8.02
C ILE A 501 9.47 -7.28 -9.23
N GLU A 502 10.27 -8.28 -9.61
CA GLU A 502 11.19 -8.16 -10.74
C GLU A 502 10.47 -7.95 -12.08
N ARG A 503 9.34 -8.61 -12.30
CA ARG A 503 8.51 -8.45 -13.51
C ARG A 503 7.92 -7.04 -13.61
N TRP A 504 7.48 -6.49 -12.46
CA TRP A 504 6.66 -5.28 -12.41
C TRP A 504 7.32 -4.06 -11.78
N LYS A 505 8.57 -4.14 -11.33
CA LYS A 505 9.28 -2.94 -10.85
C LYS A 505 9.25 -1.81 -11.88
N TYR A 506 8.90 -0.62 -11.42
CA TYR A 506 8.68 0.58 -12.22
C TYR A 506 7.62 0.43 -13.32
N LYS A 507 6.63 -0.42 -13.09
CA LYS A 507 5.49 -0.65 -13.98
C LYS A 507 4.20 -0.73 -13.17
N HIS A 508 3.07 -0.83 -13.87
CA HIS A 508 1.73 -0.87 -13.29
C HIS A 508 1.10 -2.26 -13.44
N PRO A 509 1.22 -3.15 -12.45
CA PRO A 509 0.53 -4.44 -12.47
C PRO A 509 -0.96 -4.29 -12.17
N THR A 510 -1.72 -5.33 -12.54
CA THR A 510 -3.08 -5.57 -12.09
C THR A 510 -3.10 -6.72 -11.06
N ALA A 511 -4.27 -6.95 -10.45
CA ALA A 511 -4.47 -8.12 -9.60
C ALA A 511 -4.19 -9.45 -10.34
N LEU A 512 -4.61 -9.54 -11.61
CA LEU A 512 -4.36 -10.74 -12.42
C LEU A 512 -2.88 -10.98 -12.70
N ASP A 513 -2.08 -9.94 -12.84
CA ASP A 513 -0.63 -10.09 -13.02
C ASP A 513 0.03 -10.68 -11.75
N PHE A 514 -0.48 -10.33 -10.57
CA PHE A 514 -0.06 -10.94 -9.31
C PHE A 514 -0.47 -12.41 -9.25
N PHE A 515 -1.73 -12.74 -9.48
CA PHE A 515 -2.24 -14.11 -9.43
C PHE A 515 -1.51 -15.02 -10.43
N HIS A 516 -1.45 -14.60 -11.69
CA HIS A 516 -0.75 -15.37 -12.75
C HIS A 516 0.74 -15.54 -12.47
N THR A 517 1.41 -14.56 -11.83
CA THR A 517 2.82 -14.72 -11.43
C THR A 517 2.97 -15.82 -10.39
N PHE A 518 2.07 -15.87 -9.39
CA PHE A 518 2.11 -16.92 -8.38
C PHE A 518 1.77 -18.29 -8.95
N ASP A 519 0.78 -18.38 -9.86
CA ASP A 519 0.44 -19.63 -10.55
C ASP A 519 1.62 -20.14 -11.38
N ASP A 520 2.24 -19.28 -12.19
CA ASP A 520 3.37 -19.61 -13.08
C ASP A 520 4.62 -20.06 -12.29
N VAL A 521 5.00 -19.29 -11.27
CA VAL A 521 6.25 -19.55 -10.52
C VAL A 521 6.11 -20.74 -9.57
N SER A 522 4.93 -20.94 -8.98
CA SER A 522 4.69 -22.07 -8.09
C SER A 522 4.44 -23.37 -8.83
N ASP A 523 4.16 -23.33 -10.15
CA ASP A 523 3.66 -24.46 -10.96
C ASP A 523 2.44 -25.13 -10.31
N ARG A 524 1.55 -24.31 -9.72
CA ARG A 524 0.33 -24.76 -9.04
C ARG A 524 -0.90 -24.08 -9.63
N TYR A 525 -2.02 -24.77 -9.61
CA TYR A 525 -3.32 -24.24 -9.94
C TYR A 525 -3.95 -23.64 -8.67
N LEU A 526 -3.95 -22.29 -8.56
CA LEU A 526 -4.40 -21.58 -7.36
C LEU A 526 -5.75 -20.86 -7.55
N ASP A 527 -6.47 -21.07 -8.65
CA ASP A 527 -7.77 -20.39 -8.89
C ASP A 527 -8.77 -20.63 -7.77
N TRP A 528 -8.78 -21.83 -7.16
CA TRP A 528 -9.60 -22.14 -5.99
C TRP A 528 -9.31 -21.20 -4.83
N TYR A 529 -8.03 -20.81 -4.65
CA TYR A 529 -7.57 -19.89 -3.62
C TYR A 529 -7.97 -18.46 -3.95
N TRP A 530 -7.66 -18.00 -5.18
CA TRP A 530 -8.01 -16.66 -5.63
C TRP A 530 -9.51 -16.40 -5.56
N MET A 531 -10.33 -17.36 -6.00
CA MET A 531 -11.78 -17.26 -5.96
C MET A 531 -12.32 -17.16 -4.54
N ALA A 532 -11.79 -17.95 -3.59
CA ALA A 532 -12.26 -17.95 -2.21
C ALA A 532 -11.86 -16.68 -1.46
N TRP A 533 -10.61 -16.24 -1.58
CA TRP A 533 -10.09 -15.11 -0.79
C TRP A 533 -10.40 -13.74 -1.41
N TYR A 534 -10.36 -13.62 -2.74
CA TYR A 534 -10.43 -12.33 -3.42
C TYR A 534 -11.77 -12.03 -4.08
N TYR A 535 -12.46 -13.05 -4.59
CA TYR A 535 -13.72 -12.85 -5.34
C TYR A 535 -14.97 -13.18 -4.54
N GLN A 536 -14.86 -13.99 -3.51
CA GLN A 536 -16.01 -14.39 -2.67
C GLN A 536 -16.38 -13.27 -1.69
N VAL A 537 -17.67 -13.04 -1.51
CA VAL A 537 -18.25 -12.20 -0.44
C VAL A 537 -18.64 -13.10 0.72
N GLY A 538 -18.44 -12.64 1.95
CA GLY A 538 -18.82 -13.38 3.15
C GLY A 538 -17.95 -14.62 3.37
N GLY A 539 -16.66 -14.52 3.13
CA GLY A 539 -15.67 -15.55 3.43
C GLY A 539 -15.51 -15.74 4.94
N ILE A 540 -16.22 -16.72 5.53
CA ILE A 540 -16.19 -16.99 6.96
C ILE A 540 -15.10 -18.01 7.26
N PRO A 541 -14.09 -17.65 8.07
CA PRO A 541 -13.11 -18.59 8.60
C PRO A 541 -13.74 -19.35 9.77
N ASP A 542 -13.90 -20.66 9.65
CA ASP A 542 -14.52 -21.49 10.71
C ASP A 542 -14.11 -22.96 10.49
N LEU A 543 -13.14 -23.41 11.27
CA LEU A 543 -12.74 -24.81 11.36
C LEU A 543 -13.18 -25.37 12.72
N ALA A 544 -13.57 -26.62 12.80
CA ALA A 544 -14.01 -27.24 14.03
C ALA A 544 -13.42 -28.63 14.24
N ILE A 545 -13.18 -29.03 15.49
CA ILE A 545 -12.97 -30.42 15.87
C ILE A 545 -14.32 -31.11 15.89
N GLN A 546 -14.68 -31.80 14.79
CA GLN A 546 -15.94 -32.50 14.69
C GLN A 546 -15.96 -33.73 15.60
N ASN A 547 -14.86 -34.48 15.65
CA ASN A 547 -14.77 -35.70 16.48
C ASN A 547 -13.32 -36.09 16.74
N VAL A 548 -13.10 -36.78 17.85
CA VAL A 548 -11.82 -37.41 18.19
C VAL A 548 -12.04 -38.89 18.47
N LEU A 549 -11.49 -39.75 17.64
CA LEU A 549 -11.46 -41.17 17.85
C LEU A 549 -10.14 -41.54 18.55
N HIS A 550 -10.25 -42.17 19.72
CA HIS A 550 -9.09 -42.56 20.53
C HIS A 550 -9.14 -44.07 20.83
N LYS A 551 -8.05 -44.75 20.55
CA LYS A 551 -7.86 -46.16 20.91
C LYS A 551 -6.40 -46.39 21.31
N ASN A 552 -6.18 -46.70 22.57
CA ASN A 552 -4.83 -46.75 23.17
C ASN A 552 -4.08 -45.43 22.95
N ASP A 553 -2.89 -45.48 22.35
CA ASP A 553 -2.04 -44.30 22.07
C ASP A 553 -2.31 -43.71 20.68
N SER A 554 -3.32 -44.21 19.96
CA SER A 554 -3.65 -43.74 18.59
C SER A 554 -4.85 -42.80 18.62
N TYR A 555 -4.69 -41.62 18.06
CA TYR A 555 -5.68 -40.56 17.94
C TYR A 555 -5.99 -40.30 16.48
N THR A 556 -7.27 -40.20 16.13
CA THR A 556 -7.74 -39.68 14.85
C THR A 556 -8.61 -38.47 15.12
N VAL A 557 -8.19 -37.30 14.68
CA VAL A 557 -8.93 -36.05 14.80
C VAL A 557 -9.61 -35.78 13.47
N ILE A 558 -10.93 -35.65 13.49
CA ILE A 558 -11.75 -35.26 12.34
C ILE A 558 -11.98 -33.77 12.45
N VAL A 559 -11.45 -33.02 11.47
CA VAL A 559 -11.61 -31.56 11.36
C VAL A 559 -12.61 -31.27 10.25
N GLU A 560 -13.61 -30.47 10.57
CA GLU A 560 -14.61 -29.98 9.63
C GLU A 560 -14.35 -28.50 9.28
N ASN A 561 -14.47 -28.15 8.02
CA ASN A 561 -14.58 -26.76 7.58
C ASN A 561 -16.07 -26.36 7.59
N LYS A 562 -16.52 -25.75 8.69
CA LYS A 562 -17.89 -25.23 8.85
C LYS A 562 -18.09 -23.94 8.07
N GLY A 563 -17.02 -23.18 7.91
CA GLY A 563 -17.00 -21.97 7.13
C GLY A 563 -17.00 -22.22 5.62
N ASN A 564 -16.45 -21.27 4.88
CA ASN A 564 -16.35 -21.35 3.42
C ASN A 564 -15.03 -20.80 2.87
N LEU A 565 -14.10 -20.45 3.76
CA LEU A 565 -12.72 -20.15 3.38
C LEU A 565 -11.84 -21.39 3.48
N PRO A 566 -10.93 -21.61 2.53
CA PRO A 566 -9.91 -22.62 2.64
C PRO A 566 -8.81 -22.14 3.60
N LEU A 567 -8.67 -22.81 4.73
CA LEU A 567 -7.71 -22.50 5.78
C LEU A 567 -6.72 -23.65 5.97
N PRO A 568 -5.46 -23.39 6.28
CA PRO A 568 -4.56 -24.42 6.75
C PRO A 568 -5.04 -24.96 8.09
N VAL A 569 -4.79 -26.23 8.34
CA VAL A 569 -5.20 -26.90 9.58
C VAL A 569 -3.99 -27.12 10.47
N ALA A 570 -4.08 -26.76 11.73
CA ALA A 570 -3.07 -27.04 12.75
C ALA A 570 -3.75 -27.70 13.96
N VAL A 571 -3.50 -29.00 14.18
CA VAL A 571 -4.01 -29.75 15.34
C VAL A 571 -2.89 -29.93 16.34
N ASN A 572 -3.08 -29.42 17.57
CA ASN A 572 -2.10 -29.43 18.63
C ASN A 572 -2.51 -30.44 19.71
N PHE A 573 -1.59 -31.32 20.11
CA PHE A 573 -1.77 -32.32 21.15
C PHE A 573 -0.98 -31.95 22.39
N TYR A 574 -1.64 -31.96 23.56
CA TYR A 574 -1.04 -31.51 24.82
C TYR A 574 -1.09 -32.60 25.93
N ASN A 575 -0.11 -32.57 26.82
CA ASN A 575 -0.14 -33.15 28.13
C ASN A 575 -0.12 -32.05 29.19
N GLY A 576 -1.25 -31.75 29.82
CA GLY A 576 -1.44 -30.53 30.57
C GLY A 576 -1.24 -29.31 29.65
N ASP A 577 -0.35 -28.40 30.04
CA ASP A 577 0.00 -27.21 29.25
C ASP A 577 1.18 -27.44 28.27
N ARG A 578 1.79 -28.63 28.31
CA ARG A 578 2.96 -28.94 27.47
C ARG A 578 2.51 -29.47 26.11
N LEU A 579 2.88 -28.74 25.05
CA LEU A 579 2.67 -29.17 23.66
C LEU A 579 3.54 -30.42 23.38
N LEU A 580 2.90 -31.50 22.93
CA LEU A 580 3.55 -32.74 22.51
C LEU A 580 3.83 -32.75 21.02
N LYS A 581 2.86 -32.34 20.23
CA LYS A 581 2.90 -32.40 18.76
C LYS A 581 1.91 -31.44 18.14
N THR A 582 2.30 -30.82 17.03
CA THR A 582 1.40 -30.18 16.08
C THR A 582 1.38 -31.00 14.78
N LEU A 583 0.20 -31.32 14.29
CA LEU A 583 -0.03 -31.85 12.93
C LEU A 583 -0.58 -30.72 12.08
N SER A 584 -0.03 -30.55 10.90
CA SER A 584 -0.47 -29.52 9.95
C SER A 584 -0.97 -30.17 8.66
N SER A 585 -1.95 -29.52 8.04
CA SER A 585 -2.50 -29.93 6.74
C SER A 585 -2.74 -28.67 5.89
N PRO A 586 -2.42 -28.67 4.59
CA PRO A 586 -2.51 -27.48 3.75
C PRO A 586 -3.97 -27.12 3.45
N ALA A 587 -4.21 -25.84 3.12
CA ALA A 587 -5.53 -25.32 2.75
C ALA A 587 -6.07 -25.96 1.45
N SER A 588 -5.20 -26.46 0.57
CA SER A 588 -5.56 -27.16 -0.67
C SER A 588 -6.40 -28.43 -0.46
N ASN A 589 -6.45 -28.98 0.75
CA ASN A 589 -7.38 -30.08 1.05
C ASN A 589 -8.86 -29.69 0.87
N TRP A 590 -9.18 -28.42 0.93
CA TRP A 590 -10.53 -27.89 0.76
C TRP A 590 -10.85 -27.52 -0.70
N ALA A 591 -9.86 -27.52 -1.60
CA ALA A 591 -9.97 -27.00 -2.97
C ALA A 591 -11.07 -27.68 -3.81
N GLU A 592 -11.30 -28.99 -3.61
CA GLU A 592 -12.30 -29.76 -4.34
C GLU A 592 -13.67 -29.83 -3.63
N GLY A 593 -13.90 -28.97 -2.64
CA GLY A 593 -15.16 -28.94 -1.87
C GLY A 593 -15.24 -29.99 -0.77
N THR A 594 -14.12 -30.59 -0.41
CA THR A 594 -14.01 -31.45 0.80
C THR A 594 -14.40 -30.61 2.03
N ARG A 595 -15.18 -31.20 2.93
CA ARG A 595 -15.64 -30.54 4.16
C ARG A 595 -15.02 -31.13 5.42
N GLU A 596 -14.46 -32.31 5.35
CA GLU A 596 -13.88 -33.02 6.49
C GLU A 596 -12.53 -33.61 6.10
N ILE A 597 -11.56 -33.56 7.01
CA ILE A 597 -10.28 -34.24 6.89
C ILE A 597 -9.95 -34.98 8.18
N GLU A 598 -9.17 -36.05 8.06
CA GLU A 598 -8.70 -36.84 9.19
C GLU A 598 -7.21 -36.67 9.40
N LEU A 599 -6.80 -36.38 10.64
CA LEU A 599 -5.39 -36.33 11.03
C LEU A 599 -5.11 -37.44 12.07
N HIS A 600 -4.03 -38.19 11.86
CA HIS A 600 -3.68 -39.33 12.69
C HIS A 600 -2.41 -39.06 13.49
N PHE A 601 -2.45 -39.34 14.79
CA PHE A 601 -1.31 -39.21 15.70
C PHE A 601 -1.18 -40.43 16.60
N ASN A 602 0.03 -40.99 16.66
CA ASN A 602 0.38 -42.02 17.61
C ASN A 602 1.20 -41.38 18.72
N ALA A 603 0.61 -41.20 19.88
CA ALA A 603 1.27 -40.55 21.01
C ALA A 603 2.21 -41.52 21.72
N THR A 604 3.33 -41.02 22.22
CA THR A 604 4.24 -41.76 23.11
C THR A 604 4.04 -41.39 24.57
N GLU A 605 3.19 -40.39 24.82
CA GLU A 605 2.84 -39.89 26.14
C GLU A 605 1.32 -39.63 26.19
N THR A 606 0.76 -39.56 27.40
CA THR A 606 -0.67 -39.28 27.60
C THR A 606 -1.04 -37.92 27.01
N VAL A 607 -2.02 -37.91 26.13
CA VAL A 607 -2.66 -36.69 25.64
C VAL A 607 -3.84 -36.36 26.55
N THR A 608 -3.92 -35.16 27.04
CA THR A 608 -5.00 -34.68 27.92
C THR A 608 -5.90 -33.65 27.23
N LYS A 609 -5.36 -32.96 26.19
CA LYS A 609 -6.07 -31.91 25.46
C LYS A 609 -5.63 -31.90 24.01
N ILE A 610 -6.56 -31.62 23.12
CA ILE A 610 -6.31 -31.34 21.70
C ILE A 610 -6.92 -29.99 21.37
N THR A 611 -6.18 -29.14 20.64
CA THR A 611 -6.70 -27.88 20.13
C THR A 611 -6.51 -27.77 18.64
N LEU A 612 -7.34 -26.96 18.00
CA LEU A 612 -7.30 -26.65 16.57
C LEU A 612 -6.95 -25.17 16.38
N GLY A 613 -6.15 -24.87 15.35
CA GLY A 613 -5.76 -23.51 15.00
C GLY A 613 -4.47 -23.02 15.66
N SER A 614 -4.20 -21.75 15.46
CA SER A 614 -3.09 -20.99 16.05
C SER A 614 -3.49 -19.51 16.14
N GLU A 615 -2.65 -18.69 16.77
CA GLU A 615 -2.89 -17.24 16.88
C GLU A 615 -2.95 -16.52 15.52
N THR A 616 -2.43 -17.15 14.46
CA THR A 616 -2.35 -16.58 13.10
C THR A 616 -3.22 -17.29 12.07
N ILE A 617 -4.03 -18.27 12.48
CA ILE A 617 -5.06 -18.90 11.63
C ILE A 617 -6.41 -18.35 12.09
N PRO A 618 -7.16 -17.64 11.22
CA PRO A 618 -8.41 -17.02 11.62
C PRO A 618 -9.50 -18.05 11.88
N ASP A 619 -10.31 -17.79 12.89
CA ASP A 619 -11.48 -18.58 13.23
C ASP A 619 -12.56 -17.70 13.85
N GLY A 620 -13.79 -17.80 13.34
CA GLY A 620 -14.95 -17.04 13.81
C GLY A 620 -15.67 -17.68 15.00
N HIS A 621 -15.40 -18.96 15.27
CA HIS A 621 -16.07 -19.77 16.31
C HIS A 621 -15.06 -20.62 17.11
N PRO A 622 -14.10 -20.01 17.81
CA PRO A 622 -13.01 -20.74 18.48
C PRO A 622 -13.47 -21.62 19.64
N GLU A 623 -14.74 -21.56 20.06
CA GLU A 623 -15.31 -22.36 21.14
C GLU A 623 -15.42 -23.87 20.83
N ASP A 624 -15.35 -24.28 19.55
CA ASP A 624 -15.36 -25.69 19.13
C ASP A 624 -13.97 -26.20 18.68
N ASN A 625 -12.93 -25.42 18.98
CA ASN A 625 -11.54 -25.73 18.68
C ASN A 625 -10.79 -26.42 19.84
N GLU A 626 -11.46 -26.83 20.90
CA GLU A 626 -10.83 -27.53 22.01
C GLU A 626 -11.57 -28.84 22.30
N TYR A 627 -10.80 -29.92 22.50
CA TYR A 627 -11.29 -31.24 22.92
C TYR A 627 -10.48 -31.73 24.11
N LEU A 628 -11.16 -31.95 25.23
CA LEU A 628 -10.56 -32.53 26.43
C LEU A 628 -10.68 -34.06 26.39
N ILE A 629 -9.62 -34.78 26.74
CA ILE A 629 -9.57 -36.22 26.80
C ILE A 629 -9.73 -36.65 28.27
N ASP A 630 -10.80 -37.39 28.55
CA ASP A 630 -11.15 -37.94 29.87
C ASP A 630 -10.19 -39.03 30.32
#